data_17d02bb1fd883185a7da923b2f1be794
#
_entry.id   17d02bb1fd883185a7da923b2f1be794
#
_cell.length_a   1.000
_cell.length_b   1.000
_cell.length_c   1.000
_cell.angle_alpha   90.00
_cell.angle_beta   90.00
_cell.angle_gamma   90.00
#
_symmetry.space_group_name_H-M   'P 1'
#
loop_
_entity.id
_entity.type
_entity.pdbx_description
1 polymer ?
#
loop_
_entity_poly.entity_id
_entity_poly.type
_entity_poly.pdbx_seq_one_letter_code
_entity_poly.pdbx_strand_id
1 'polypeptide(L)'
;MKIITNLNKKHDYQFNVTTSNGFSINCRFKEVENIEYHNDTGMVVTVFNDYKKGIASTNDLSSASIEKTIAKAENISKNTQPDEYQGLPESNVTLSMSKNLGIFYPKDLKTDDMASIAKTCEEEAFNFDKRIVNSEGATFSAANNEHMILNTKEAFGSFKSTDYSLSCITLAEENKLMERDYWYSSARDYNKLETAKQIGIKAAKRTISRLGAKTISTRSCPVIFSPEMASSLIGSFLSAISGPAIYKKSSFLLEKLNQRIFPEFINIKEKPHLADGSGTKPYDCDGVLTIEKDIIQNGTLNTYLLDTYSSRKLNMKCTGNGVITNITMEPDLPCPSNLIETLEDGILITEMMGSGANILTGDYSRGAFGYLIKNGKIEHPVTEITVASNLLKMFENIKSIGNDFDLRNNIRTGSILIDNITIGGTT
;
A
#
# COMPACT_ATOMS: atom_id res chain seq x y z
N MET A 1 -3.62 -6.17 32.55
CA MET A 1 -2.52 -5.85 33.49
C MET A 1 -2.13 -7.00 34.45
N LYS A 2 -3.03 -7.75 35.06
CA LYS A 2 -2.66 -8.88 35.96
C LYS A 2 -1.91 -10.06 35.33
N ILE A 3 -2.04 -10.30 34.03
CA ILE A 3 -1.41 -11.44 33.35
C ILE A 3 0.11 -11.20 33.18
N ILE A 4 0.54 -9.96 33.03
CA ILE A 4 1.96 -9.60 32.84
C ILE A 4 2.77 -9.86 34.13
N THR A 5 2.15 -9.92 35.28
CA THR A 5 2.82 -10.15 36.58
C THR A 5 3.29 -11.60 36.76
N ASN A 6 2.77 -12.56 35.99
CA ASN A 6 3.08 -13.99 36.09
C ASN A 6 4.02 -14.49 34.99
N LEU A 7 4.59 -13.61 34.18
CA LEU A 7 5.52 -13.98 33.11
C LEU A 7 6.84 -14.51 33.66
N ASN A 8 7.46 -15.41 32.93
CA ASN A 8 8.82 -15.88 33.26
C ASN A 8 9.82 -14.75 33.13
N LYS A 9 10.34 -14.26 34.23
CA LYS A 9 11.30 -13.12 34.28
C LYS A 9 12.60 -13.33 33.53
N LYS A 10 12.88 -14.54 33.06
CA LYS A 10 14.07 -14.87 32.25
C LYS A 10 13.85 -14.66 30.75
N HIS A 11 12.61 -14.44 30.31
CA HIS A 11 12.25 -14.26 28.92
C HIS A 11 11.80 -12.82 28.66
N ASP A 12 12.06 -12.34 27.46
CA ASP A 12 11.45 -11.12 26.94
C ASP A 12 10.15 -11.43 26.20
N TYR A 13 9.13 -10.61 26.41
CA TYR A 13 7.82 -10.76 25.76
C TYR A 13 7.41 -9.48 25.07
N GLN A 14 6.75 -9.63 23.93
CA GLN A 14 6.03 -8.55 23.27
C GLN A 14 4.62 -9.01 22.93
N PHE A 15 3.67 -8.11 23.15
CA PHE A 15 2.27 -8.30 22.83
C PHE A 15 1.84 -7.21 21.85
N ASN A 16 1.33 -7.62 20.70
CA ASN A 16 0.66 -6.74 19.74
C ASN A 16 -0.82 -7.09 19.76
N VAL A 17 -1.68 -6.13 20.09
CA VAL A 17 -3.13 -6.29 20.13
C VAL A 17 -3.75 -5.36 19.09
N THR A 18 -4.66 -5.91 18.30
CA THR A 18 -5.44 -5.15 17.32
C THR A 18 -6.92 -5.41 17.52
N THR A 19 -7.73 -4.38 17.47
CA THR A 19 -9.18 -4.51 17.38
C THR A 19 -9.67 -3.75 16.17
N SER A 20 -10.64 -4.31 15.48
CA SER A 20 -11.34 -3.68 14.35
C SER A 20 -12.84 -3.87 14.53
N ASN A 21 -13.57 -2.78 14.50
CA ASN A 21 -15.03 -2.81 14.59
C ASN A 21 -15.60 -1.99 13.44
N GLY A 22 -16.50 -2.57 12.68
CA GLY A 22 -17.05 -1.90 11.53
C GLY A 22 -18.08 -2.72 10.76
N PHE A 23 -18.36 -2.28 9.56
CA PHE A 23 -19.26 -2.96 8.64
C PHE A 23 -18.90 -2.67 7.18
N SER A 24 -19.35 -3.54 6.29
CA SER A 24 -19.39 -3.31 4.86
C SER A 24 -20.78 -3.60 4.30
N ILE A 25 -21.18 -2.83 3.30
CA ILE A 25 -22.48 -2.98 2.60
C ILE A 25 -22.19 -3.05 1.11
N ASN A 26 -22.59 -4.13 0.48
CA ASN A 26 -22.59 -4.25 -0.97
C ASN A 26 -24.03 -4.07 -1.49
N CYS A 27 -24.17 -3.18 -2.47
CA CYS A 27 -25.43 -2.98 -3.19
C CYS A 27 -25.21 -3.27 -4.67
N ARG A 28 -26.09 -4.08 -5.25
CA ARG A 28 -26.09 -4.43 -6.65
C ARG A 28 -27.49 -4.40 -7.24
N PHE A 29 -27.63 -3.84 -8.44
CA PHE A 29 -28.92 -3.62 -9.11
C PHE A 29 -29.94 -2.90 -8.21
N LYS A 30 -29.48 -1.86 -7.48
CA LYS A 30 -30.27 -1.05 -6.55
C LYS A 30 -30.81 -1.80 -5.32
N GLU A 31 -30.38 -3.04 -5.11
CA GLU A 31 -30.74 -3.83 -3.94
C GLU A 31 -29.50 -4.03 -3.04
N VAL A 32 -29.75 -4.19 -1.75
CA VAL A 32 -28.71 -4.59 -0.81
C VAL A 32 -28.47 -6.09 -1.01
N GLU A 33 -27.28 -6.45 -1.50
CA GLU A 33 -26.89 -7.83 -1.71
C GLU A 33 -26.31 -8.45 -0.43
N ASN A 34 -25.49 -7.68 0.29
CA ASN A 34 -24.85 -8.16 1.51
C ASN A 34 -24.57 -7.03 2.50
N ILE A 35 -24.70 -7.33 3.80
CA ILE A 35 -24.23 -6.48 4.90
C ILE A 35 -23.41 -7.37 5.83
N GLU A 36 -22.16 -7.03 6.01
CA GLU A 36 -21.24 -7.72 6.92
C GLU A 36 -20.85 -6.80 8.06
N TYR A 37 -21.08 -7.25 9.29
CA TYR A 37 -20.56 -6.60 10.49
C TYR A 37 -19.34 -7.38 10.97
N HIS A 38 -18.30 -6.68 11.34
CA HIS A 38 -17.12 -7.29 11.94
C HIS A 38 -16.80 -6.64 13.29
N ASN A 39 -16.37 -7.46 14.21
CA ASN A 39 -15.83 -7.06 15.50
C ASN A 39 -14.66 -8.00 15.82
N ASP A 40 -13.56 -7.73 15.15
CA ASP A 40 -12.39 -8.58 15.17
C ASP A 40 -11.42 -8.10 16.25
N THR A 41 -10.89 -9.04 16.99
CA THR A 41 -9.83 -8.82 17.95
C THR A 41 -8.74 -9.85 17.75
N GLY A 42 -7.50 -9.41 17.74
CA GLY A 42 -6.35 -10.28 17.61
C GLY A 42 -5.23 -9.88 18.54
N MET A 43 -4.58 -10.88 19.12
CA MET A 43 -3.37 -10.71 19.90
C MET A 43 -2.28 -11.61 19.37
N VAL A 44 -1.10 -11.05 19.13
CA VAL A 44 0.12 -11.78 18.82
C VAL A 44 1.06 -11.67 20.02
N VAL A 45 1.54 -12.80 20.50
CA VAL A 45 2.54 -12.92 21.56
C VAL A 45 3.85 -13.35 20.93
N THR A 46 4.90 -12.54 21.08
CA THR A 46 6.26 -12.90 20.71
C THR A 46 7.08 -13.10 21.99
N VAL A 47 7.78 -14.23 22.07
CA VAL A 47 8.67 -14.59 23.19
C VAL A 47 10.08 -14.70 22.66
N PHE A 48 11.03 -14.09 23.38
CA PHE A 48 12.45 -14.25 23.16
C PHE A 48 13.06 -14.93 24.39
N ASN A 49 13.72 -16.08 24.18
CA ASN A 49 14.34 -16.89 25.20
C ASN A 49 15.74 -17.32 24.72
N ASP A 50 16.80 -16.74 25.25
CA ASP A 50 18.19 -17.03 24.87
C ASP A 50 18.38 -16.99 23.33
N TYR A 51 18.03 -15.86 22.73
CA TYR A 51 18.08 -15.64 21.27
C TYR A 51 17.16 -16.53 20.43
N LYS A 52 16.26 -17.26 21.04
CA LYS A 52 15.26 -18.09 20.35
C LYS A 52 13.91 -17.37 20.33
N LYS A 53 13.30 -17.28 19.17
CA LYS A 53 12.02 -16.59 18.99
C LYS A 53 10.86 -17.59 18.89
N GLY A 54 9.80 -17.35 19.65
CA GLY A 54 8.54 -18.07 19.51
C GLY A 54 7.39 -17.09 19.32
N ILE A 55 6.48 -17.39 18.42
CA ILE A 55 5.31 -16.54 18.11
C ILE A 55 4.06 -17.41 18.17
N ALA A 56 3.02 -16.90 18.84
CA ALA A 56 1.69 -17.48 18.82
C ALA A 56 0.63 -16.36 18.81
N SER A 57 -0.55 -16.65 18.30
CA SER A 57 -1.65 -15.69 18.22
C SER A 57 -2.97 -16.29 18.70
N THR A 58 -3.88 -15.41 19.10
CA THR A 58 -5.26 -15.74 19.44
C THR A 58 -6.19 -14.58 19.09
N ASN A 59 -7.43 -14.89 18.80
CA ASN A 59 -8.54 -13.93 18.68
C ASN A 59 -9.43 -13.88 19.93
N ASP A 60 -9.14 -14.70 20.95
CA ASP A 60 -9.84 -14.74 22.24
C ASP A 60 -8.95 -14.10 23.32
N LEU A 61 -9.37 -12.95 23.85
CA LEU A 61 -8.68 -12.21 24.92
C LEU A 61 -9.10 -12.62 26.33
N SER A 62 -9.78 -13.76 26.51
CA SER A 62 -9.99 -14.33 27.85
C SER A 62 -8.65 -14.66 28.53
N SER A 63 -8.58 -14.51 29.84
CA SER A 63 -7.34 -14.78 30.59
C SER A 63 -6.79 -16.20 30.30
N ALA A 64 -7.65 -17.19 30.20
CA ALA A 64 -7.25 -18.57 29.90
C ALA A 64 -6.65 -18.72 28.50
N SER A 65 -7.23 -18.07 27.49
CA SER A 65 -6.71 -18.10 26.12
C SER A 65 -5.39 -17.34 25.98
N ILE A 66 -5.25 -16.20 26.66
CA ILE A 66 -4.00 -15.45 26.71
C ILE A 66 -2.88 -16.29 27.34
N GLU A 67 -3.12 -16.91 28.52
CA GLU A 67 -2.14 -17.78 29.20
C GLU A 67 -1.73 -18.97 28.32
N LYS A 68 -2.69 -19.61 27.66
CA LYS A 68 -2.44 -20.71 26.72
C LYS A 68 -1.60 -20.24 25.53
N THR A 69 -1.85 -19.04 25.02
CA THR A 69 -1.12 -18.47 23.89
C THR A 69 0.32 -18.12 24.28
N ILE A 70 0.53 -17.59 25.48
CA ILE A 70 1.86 -17.34 26.04
C ILE A 70 2.62 -18.66 26.16
N ALA A 71 2.03 -19.69 26.80
CA ALA A 71 2.65 -21.00 26.96
C ALA A 71 3.00 -21.65 25.61
N LYS A 72 2.16 -21.45 24.58
CA LYS A 72 2.41 -21.91 23.22
C LYS A 72 3.62 -21.20 22.59
N ALA A 73 3.70 -19.87 22.71
CA ALA A 73 4.83 -19.09 22.22
C ALA A 73 6.14 -19.46 22.92
N GLU A 74 6.11 -19.66 24.25
CA GLU A 74 7.25 -20.16 25.03
C GLU A 74 7.73 -21.55 24.56
N ASN A 75 6.77 -22.47 24.32
CA ASN A 75 7.12 -23.81 23.84
C ASN A 75 7.73 -23.76 22.44
N ILE A 76 7.24 -22.91 21.55
CA ILE A 76 7.82 -22.69 20.22
C ILE A 76 9.25 -22.16 20.37
N SER A 77 9.47 -21.15 21.23
CA SER A 77 10.82 -20.58 21.43
C SER A 77 11.83 -21.63 21.94
N LYS A 78 11.43 -22.55 22.81
CA LYS A 78 12.31 -23.63 23.30
C LYS A 78 12.81 -24.54 22.17
N ASN A 79 12.01 -24.75 21.13
CA ASN A 79 12.28 -25.65 20.02
C ASN A 79 12.84 -24.95 18.76
N THR A 80 13.00 -23.62 18.80
CA THR A 80 13.57 -22.83 17.71
C THR A 80 15.09 -22.77 17.86
N GLN A 81 15.82 -22.70 16.75
CA GLN A 81 17.26 -22.48 16.77
C GLN A 81 17.58 -21.06 17.28
N PRO A 82 18.66 -20.90 18.09
CA PRO A 82 19.06 -19.59 18.55
C PRO A 82 19.63 -18.75 17.38
N ASP A 83 19.31 -17.49 17.36
CA ASP A 83 19.86 -16.49 16.43
C ASP A 83 20.17 -15.23 17.24
N GLU A 84 21.46 -14.90 17.39
CA GLU A 84 21.96 -13.81 18.23
C GLU A 84 21.38 -12.43 17.89
N TYR A 85 20.76 -12.26 16.72
CA TYR A 85 20.12 -11.02 16.28
C TYR A 85 18.66 -10.90 16.73
N GLN A 86 18.06 -11.98 17.26
CA GLN A 86 16.69 -11.96 17.79
C GLN A 86 16.65 -11.29 19.16
N GLY A 87 15.54 -10.55 19.42
CA GLY A 87 15.31 -9.88 20.70
C GLY A 87 14.51 -8.62 20.56
N LEU A 88 14.00 -8.10 21.66
CA LEU A 88 13.31 -6.80 21.71
C LEU A 88 14.26 -5.67 21.30
N PRO A 89 13.73 -4.55 20.76
CA PRO A 89 14.53 -3.36 20.50
C PRO A 89 15.11 -2.78 21.81
N GLU A 90 16.08 -1.90 21.69
CA GLU A 90 16.63 -1.16 22.84
C GLU A 90 15.57 -0.18 23.39
N SER A 91 15.53 -0.03 24.71
CA SER A 91 14.49 0.78 25.40
C SER A 91 14.47 2.24 24.98
N ASN A 92 15.60 2.81 24.57
CA ASN A 92 15.72 4.20 24.14
C ASN A 92 15.08 4.51 22.77
N VAL A 93 14.68 3.49 22.02
CA VAL A 93 14.03 3.63 20.70
C VAL A 93 12.56 3.24 20.70
N THR A 94 12.01 2.86 21.86
CA THR A 94 10.60 2.50 22.04
C THR A 94 9.75 3.67 22.52
N LEU A 95 8.45 3.65 22.22
CA LEU A 95 7.51 4.72 22.57
C LEU A 95 6.72 4.36 23.82
N SER A 96 6.60 5.29 24.76
CA SER A 96 5.78 5.17 25.98
C SER A 96 4.49 5.99 25.98
N MET A 97 4.09 6.61 24.87
CA MET A 97 2.93 7.52 24.83
C MET A 97 2.02 7.31 23.62
N SER A 98 0.71 7.52 23.84
CA SER A 98 -0.26 7.70 22.77
C SER A 98 -0.16 9.13 22.21
N LYS A 99 -0.09 9.29 20.89
CA LYS A 99 -0.07 10.57 20.20
C LYS A 99 -1.32 10.72 19.35
N ASN A 100 -1.94 11.88 19.36
CA ASN A 100 -2.98 12.19 18.38
C ASN A 100 -2.31 12.42 17.02
N LEU A 101 -2.55 11.52 16.09
CA LEU A 101 -1.92 11.53 14.77
C LEU A 101 -2.82 12.14 13.69
N GLY A 102 -4.03 12.61 14.04
CA GLY A 102 -4.99 13.10 13.06
C GLY A 102 -5.44 12.01 12.07
N ILE A 103 -5.72 10.80 12.57
CA ILE A 103 -6.19 9.64 11.77
C ILE A 103 -7.40 8.95 12.37
N PHE A 104 -7.99 9.50 13.43
CA PHE A 104 -9.16 8.94 14.09
C PHE A 104 -10.31 9.92 14.08
N TYR A 105 -11.28 9.69 13.21
CA TYR A 105 -12.47 10.51 12.96
C TYR A 105 -13.72 9.64 13.04
N PRO A 106 -14.07 9.12 14.24
CA PRO A 106 -15.21 8.23 14.37
C PRO A 106 -16.51 8.96 14.03
N LYS A 107 -17.37 8.31 13.27
CA LYS A 107 -18.68 8.84 12.88
C LYS A 107 -19.72 7.78 13.12
N ASP A 108 -20.85 8.18 13.72
CA ASP A 108 -22.03 7.34 13.85
C ASP A 108 -22.72 7.26 12.49
N LEU A 109 -22.64 6.09 11.85
CA LEU A 109 -23.18 5.85 10.52
C LEU A 109 -24.30 4.81 10.60
N LYS A 110 -25.45 5.17 10.09
CA LYS A 110 -26.57 4.23 9.96
C LYS A 110 -26.41 3.40 8.69
N THR A 111 -26.58 2.11 8.80
CA THR A 111 -26.46 1.16 7.69
C THR A 111 -27.38 1.51 6.51
N ASP A 112 -28.61 1.94 6.81
CA ASP A 112 -29.59 2.32 5.76
C ASP A 112 -29.14 3.53 4.95
N ASP A 113 -28.51 4.52 5.61
CA ASP A 113 -27.98 5.71 4.93
C ASP A 113 -26.80 5.32 4.03
N MET A 114 -25.93 4.41 4.50
CA MET A 114 -24.80 3.93 3.73
C MET A 114 -25.21 3.02 2.57
N ALA A 115 -26.25 2.21 2.76
CA ALA A 115 -26.87 1.44 1.69
C ALA A 115 -27.43 2.38 0.59
N SER A 116 -28.09 3.47 0.98
CA SER A 116 -28.58 4.48 0.05
C SER A 116 -27.44 5.13 -0.75
N ILE A 117 -26.30 5.43 -0.09
CA ILE A 117 -25.11 5.98 -0.75
C ILE A 117 -24.53 4.98 -1.76
N ALA A 118 -24.41 3.70 -1.40
CA ALA A 118 -23.92 2.66 -2.30
C ALA A 118 -24.86 2.47 -3.52
N LYS A 119 -26.18 2.43 -3.30
CA LYS A 119 -27.19 2.38 -4.37
C LYS A 119 -27.06 3.58 -5.31
N THR A 120 -26.96 4.78 -4.76
CA THR A 120 -26.77 6.01 -5.55
C THR A 120 -25.48 5.93 -6.38
N CYS A 121 -24.39 5.39 -5.82
CA CYS A 121 -23.13 5.25 -6.54
C CYS A 121 -23.26 4.35 -7.78
N GLU A 122 -23.89 3.21 -7.64
CA GLU A 122 -24.16 2.29 -8.75
C GLU A 122 -25.13 2.91 -9.78
N GLU A 123 -26.20 3.56 -9.31
CA GLU A 123 -27.19 4.20 -10.17
C GLU A 123 -26.58 5.30 -11.05
N GLU A 124 -25.71 6.14 -10.49
CA GLU A 124 -25.02 7.19 -11.25
C GLU A 124 -24.06 6.59 -12.30
N ALA A 125 -23.49 5.41 -12.03
CA ALA A 125 -22.69 4.69 -13.02
C ALA A 125 -23.54 4.18 -14.19
N PHE A 126 -24.70 3.55 -13.93
CA PHE A 126 -25.61 3.11 -14.99
C PHE A 126 -26.20 4.27 -15.80
N ASN A 127 -26.49 5.40 -15.16
CA ASN A 127 -27.04 6.59 -15.81
C ASN A 127 -26.02 7.34 -16.66
N PHE A 128 -24.71 7.07 -16.49
CA PHE A 128 -23.65 7.76 -17.22
C PHE A 128 -23.65 7.44 -18.71
N ASP A 129 -23.77 6.16 -19.07
CA ASP A 129 -23.75 5.70 -20.46
C ASP A 129 -24.51 4.36 -20.58
N LYS A 130 -25.35 4.24 -21.62
CA LYS A 130 -26.15 3.03 -21.89
C LYS A 130 -25.33 1.77 -22.15
N ARG A 131 -24.04 1.91 -22.47
CA ARG A 131 -23.11 0.79 -22.66
C ARG A 131 -22.67 0.16 -21.33
N ILE A 132 -22.93 0.81 -20.18
CA ILE A 132 -22.81 0.17 -18.87
C ILE A 132 -24.00 -0.77 -18.72
N VAL A 133 -23.77 -2.06 -18.90
CA VAL A 133 -24.83 -3.09 -18.96
C VAL A 133 -24.93 -3.93 -17.70
N ASN A 134 -23.85 -3.91 -16.85
CA ASN A 134 -23.79 -4.70 -15.63
C ASN A 134 -22.88 -4.02 -14.60
N SER A 135 -22.95 -4.49 -13.36
CA SER A 135 -22.02 -4.12 -12.29
C SER A 135 -21.73 -5.32 -11.37
N GLU A 136 -20.61 -5.26 -10.65
CA GLU A 136 -20.37 -6.12 -9.49
C GLU A 136 -20.85 -5.43 -8.19
N GLY A 137 -21.54 -4.30 -8.34
CA GLY A 137 -22.09 -3.50 -7.28
C GLY A 137 -21.22 -2.32 -6.85
N ALA A 138 -21.76 -1.59 -5.89
CA ALA A 138 -21.04 -0.58 -5.13
C ALA A 138 -20.94 -1.01 -3.67
N THR A 139 -19.75 -0.88 -3.09
CA THR A 139 -19.47 -1.30 -1.71
C THR A 139 -19.04 -0.11 -0.88
N PHE A 140 -19.77 0.14 0.21
CA PHE A 140 -19.36 1.05 1.27
C PHE A 140 -18.79 0.26 2.44
N SER A 141 -17.66 0.72 3.01
CA SER A 141 -17.07 0.12 4.20
C SER A 141 -16.65 1.19 5.20
N ALA A 142 -16.82 0.88 6.48
CA ALA A 142 -16.38 1.71 7.60
C ALA A 142 -15.77 0.84 8.70
N ALA A 143 -14.64 1.26 9.24
CA ALA A 143 -13.98 0.58 10.35
C ALA A 143 -13.36 1.55 11.35
N ASN A 144 -13.47 1.24 12.63
CA ASN A 144 -12.72 1.82 13.73
C ASN A 144 -11.68 0.80 14.20
N ASN A 145 -10.41 1.18 14.17
CA ASN A 145 -9.30 0.31 14.52
C ASN A 145 -8.58 0.85 15.75
N GLU A 146 -8.14 -0.06 16.61
CA GLU A 146 -7.24 0.25 17.72
C GLU A 146 -6.05 -0.70 17.69
N HIS A 147 -4.85 -0.15 17.84
CA HIS A 147 -3.60 -0.89 17.88
C HIS A 147 -2.90 -0.60 19.19
N MET A 148 -2.39 -1.66 19.83
CA MET A 148 -1.65 -1.57 21.08
C MET A 148 -0.43 -2.48 21.00
N ILE A 149 0.69 -1.97 21.50
CA ILE A 149 1.90 -2.75 21.72
C ILE A 149 2.38 -2.57 23.15
N LEU A 150 2.86 -3.64 23.73
CA LEU A 150 3.54 -3.60 25.04
C LEU A 150 4.61 -4.69 25.07
N ASN A 151 5.70 -4.46 25.83
CA ASN A 151 6.74 -5.46 26.02
C ASN A 151 7.33 -5.41 27.44
N THR A 152 8.17 -6.40 27.77
CA THR A 152 8.81 -6.52 29.10
C THR A 152 9.93 -5.50 29.33
N LYS A 153 10.36 -4.74 28.31
CA LYS A 153 11.28 -3.59 28.45
C LYS A 153 10.53 -2.25 28.62
N GLU A 154 9.32 -2.32 29.17
CA GLU A 154 8.49 -1.15 29.50
C GLU A 154 8.01 -0.32 28.31
N ALA A 155 8.16 -0.84 27.07
CA ALA A 155 7.53 -0.19 25.93
C ALA A 155 6.00 -0.36 26.02
N PHE A 156 5.29 0.73 25.83
CA PHE A 156 3.85 0.76 25.70
C PHE A 156 3.47 1.81 24.67
N GLY A 157 2.63 1.44 23.72
CA GLY A 157 2.08 2.36 22.74
C GLY A 157 0.69 1.93 22.32
N SER A 158 -0.19 2.90 22.10
CA SER A 158 -1.50 2.67 21.48
C SER A 158 -1.88 3.82 20.57
N PHE A 159 -2.65 3.51 19.53
CA PHE A 159 -3.28 4.51 18.67
C PHE A 159 -4.56 3.96 18.08
N LYS A 160 -5.44 4.89 17.69
CA LYS A 160 -6.69 4.57 16.99
C LYS A 160 -6.67 5.15 15.59
N SER A 161 -7.37 4.50 14.69
CA SER A 161 -7.60 4.98 13.32
C SER A 161 -9.00 4.63 12.84
N THR A 162 -9.48 5.41 11.90
CA THR A 162 -10.72 5.12 11.16
C THR A 162 -10.38 4.86 9.70
N ASP A 163 -11.15 4.02 9.06
CA ASP A 163 -11.07 3.76 7.62
C ASP A 163 -12.47 3.80 7.02
N TYR A 164 -12.64 4.62 5.99
CA TYR A 164 -13.86 4.72 5.21
C TYR A 164 -13.54 4.51 3.74
N SER A 165 -14.36 3.76 3.05
CA SER A 165 -14.22 3.60 1.60
C SER A 165 -15.57 3.43 0.91
N LEU A 166 -15.65 3.89 -0.33
CA LEU A 166 -16.74 3.62 -1.25
C LEU A 166 -16.14 3.25 -2.61
N SER A 167 -16.58 2.16 -3.18
CA SER A 167 -16.13 1.67 -4.48
C SER A 167 -17.31 1.32 -5.37
N CYS A 168 -17.09 1.36 -6.68
CA CYS A 168 -18.05 0.89 -7.69
C CYS A 168 -17.31 0.17 -8.80
N ILE A 169 -17.82 -1.00 -9.19
CA ILE A 169 -17.24 -1.83 -10.26
C ILE A 169 -18.30 -1.95 -11.35
N THR A 170 -17.94 -1.58 -12.57
CA THR A 170 -18.87 -1.55 -13.70
C THR A 170 -18.37 -2.42 -14.86
N LEU A 171 -19.31 -2.93 -15.65
CA LEU A 171 -19.09 -3.66 -16.89
C LEU A 171 -19.79 -2.95 -18.03
N ALA A 172 -19.03 -2.67 -19.08
CA ALA A 172 -19.54 -2.09 -20.31
C ALA A 172 -19.51 -3.11 -21.45
N GLU A 173 -20.45 -3.01 -22.37
CA GLU A 173 -20.50 -3.84 -23.57
C GLU A 173 -20.65 -2.97 -24.81
N GLU A 174 -19.83 -3.27 -25.83
CA GLU A 174 -19.97 -2.71 -27.17
C GLU A 174 -19.56 -3.78 -28.21
N ASN A 175 -20.39 -3.99 -29.21
CA ASN A 175 -20.15 -5.00 -30.26
C ASN A 175 -19.87 -6.42 -29.72
N LYS A 176 -20.53 -6.84 -28.64
CA LYS A 176 -20.35 -8.12 -27.92
C LYS A 176 -19.00 -8.27 -27.20
N LEU A 177 -18.20 -7.23 -27.16
CA LEU A 177 -16.98 -7.18 -26.34
C LEU A 177 -17.32 -6.52 -25.01
N MET A 178 -16.89 -7.14 -23.93
CA MET A 178 -17.14 -6.65 -22.57
C MET A 178 -15.82 -6.17 -21.96
N GLU A 179 -15.90 -5.04 -21.29
CA GLU A 179 -14.82 -4.48 -20.50
C GLU A 179 -15.28 -4.22 -19.07
N ARG A 180 -14.36 -4.32 -18.12
CA ARG A 180 -14.57 -4.12 -16.70
C ARG A 180 -13.55 -3.14 -16.16
N ASP A 181 -13.99 -2.18 -15.37
CA ASP A 181 -13.10 -1.33 -14.57
C ASP A 181 -13.83 -0.86 -13.31
N TYR A 182 -13.16 -0.13 -12.46
CA TYR A 182 -13.67 0.33 -11.19
C TYR A 182 -13.12 1.71 -10.81
N TRP A 183 -13.76 2.31 -9.84
CA TRP A 183 -13.21 3.44 -9.10
C TRP A 183 -13.55 3.31 -7.62
N TYR A 184 -12.72 3.91 -6.78
CA TYR A 184 -12.97 3.96 -5.35
C TYR A 184 -12.40 5.26 -4.74
N SER A 185 -12.95 5.63 -3.59
CA SER A 185 -12.40 6.62 -2.68
C SER A 185 -12.12 5.97 -1.34
N SER A 186 -11.03 6.35 -0.68
CA SER A 186 -10.67 5.87 0.65
C SER A 186 -10.08 7.02 1.46
N ALA A 187 -10.51 7.16 2.73
CA ALA A 187 -10.06 8.23 3.61
C ALA A 187 -10.15 7.84 5.08
N ARG A 188 -9.36 8.50 5.94
CA ARG A 188 -9.49 8.42 7.40
C ARG A 188 -10.69 9.18 7.93
N ASP A 189 -11.05 10.28 7.28
CA ASP A 189 -12.25 11.09 7.58
C ASP A 189 -13.31 10.83 6.52
N TYR A 190 -14.49 10.37 6.95
CA TYR A 190 -15.65 10.16 6.07
C TYR A 190 -15.94 11.36 5.17
N ASN A 191 -15.78 12.59 5.69
CA ASN A 191 -16.11 13.81 4.94
C ASN A 191 -15.13 14.10 3.79
N LYS A 192 -14.02 13.35 3.70
CA LYS A 192 -13.00 13.44 2.63
C LYS A 192 -13.19 12.40 1.53
N LEU A 193 -14.20 11.52 1.66
CA LEU A 193 -14.56 10.65 0.56
C LEU A 193 -15.12 11.48 -0.61
N GLU A 194 -14.81 11.04 -1.82
CA GLU A 194 -15.52 11.49 -3.00
C GLU A 194 -17.02 11.14 -2.87
N THR A 195 -17.89 11.94 -3.47
CA THR A 195 -19.34 11.66 -3.43
C THR A 195 -19.68 10.39 -4.22
N ALA A 196 -20.77 9.73 -3.85
CA ALA A 196 -21.29 8.55 -4.56
C ALA A 196 -21.41 8.81 -6.08
N LYS A 197 -21.93 9.98 -6.46
CA LYS A 197 -22.01 10.41 -7.85
C LYS A 197 -20.67 10.47 -8.55
N GLN A 198 -19.66 11.08 -7.92
CA GLN A 198 -18.31 11.19 -8.50
C GLN A 198 -17.69 9.81 -8.73
N ILE A 199 -17.82 8.90 -7.75
CA ILE A 199 -17.29 7.55 -7.81
C ILE A 199 -17.97 6.73 -8.91
N GLY A 200 -19.31 6.73 -8.96
CA GLY A 200 -20.07 6.01 -9.97
C GLY A 200 -19.74 6.49 -11.39
N ILE A 201 -19.75 7.82 -11.62
CA ILE A 201 -19.37 8.40 -12.91
C ILE A 201 -17.93 8.07 -13.30
N LYS A 202 -16.97 8.15 -12.37
CA LYS A 202 -15.57 7.81 -12.67
C LYS A 202 -15.40 6.33 -13.01
N ALA A 203 -16.07 5.43 -12.27
CA ALA A 203 -16.05 4.00 -12.57
C ALA A 203 -16.59 3.73 -13.99
N ALA A 204 -17.75 4.25 -14.31
CA ALA A 204 -18.36 4.11 -15.64
C ALA A 204 -17.48 4.70 -16.74
N LYS A 205 -16.93 5.90 -16.55
CA LYS A 205 -16.06 6.58 -17.50
C LYS A 205 -14.80 5.76 -17.80
N ARG A 206 -14.17 5.20 -16.76
CA ARG A 206 -13.00 4.31 -16.91
C ARG A 206 -13.36 3.06 -17.71
N THR A 207 -14.46 2.40 -17.36
CA THR A 207 -14.91 1.18 -18.05
C THR A 207 -15.21 1.45 -19.52
N ILE A 208 -15.93 2.52 -19.84
CA ILE A 208 -16.23 2.93 -21.23
C ILE A 208 -14.94 3.24 -22.00
N SER A 209 -13.95 3.87 -21.38
CA SER A 209 -12.70 4.23 -22.06
C SER A 209 -11.85 3.02 -22.47
N ARG A 210 -12.17 1.81 -21.96
CA ARG A 210 -11.50 0.55 -22.33
C ARG A 210 -12.09 -0.09 -23.57
N LEU A 211 -13.34 0.26 -23.93
CA LEU A 211 -14.00 -0.33 -25.08
C LEU A 211 -13.23 -0.05 -26.37
N GLY A 212 -13.20 -1.06 -27.24
CA GLY A 212 -12.50 -0.98 -28.53
C GLY A 212 -10.97 -1.04 -28.40
N ALA A 213 -10.45 -1.62 -27.32
CA ALA A 213 -9.01 -1.82 -27.14
C ALA A 213 -8.40 -2.63 -28.30
N LYS A 214 -7.22 -2.22 -28.74
CA LYS A 214 -6.50 -2.85 -29.85
C LYS A 214 -5.16 -3.40 -29.38
N THR A 215 -4.66 -4.39 -30.09
CA THR A 215 -3.28 -4.84 -29.96
C THR A 215 -2.35 -3.89 -30.73
N ILE A 216 -1.09 -3.84 -30.33
CA ILE A 216 -0.05 -3.07 -31.03
C ILE A 216 1.18 -3.94 -31.26
N SER A 217 2.02 -3.57 -32.23
CA SER A 217 3.29 -4.25 -32.46
C SER A 217 4.30 -3.96 -31.37
N THR A 218 5.22 -4.89 -31.12
CA THR A 218 6.35 -4.71 -30.20
C THR A 218 7.16 -3.48 -30.57
N ARG A 219 7.44 -2.63 -29.57
CA ARG A 219 8.17 -1.35 -29.76
C ARG A 219 8.87 -0.90 -28.50
N SER A 220 9.84 -0.03 -28.63
CA SER A 220 10.41 0.77 -27.53
C SER A 220 9.91 2.21 -27.64
N CYS A 221 9.37 2.74 -26.54
CA CYS A 221 8.82 4.10 -26.53
C CYS A 221 8.83 4.69 -25.10
N PRO A 222 8.58 6.00 -24.95
CA PRO A 222 8.25 6.60 -23.66
C PRO A 222 6.94 6.03 -23.10
N VAL A 223 6.93 5.81 -21.77
CA VAL A 223 5.76 5.27 -21.07
C VAL A 223 5.44 6.15 -19.88
N ILE A 224 4.17 6.53 -19.77
CA ILE A 224 3.61 7.17 -18.57
C ILE A 224 2.96 6.09 -17.73
N PHE A 225 3.38 5.93 -16.50
CA PHE A 225 2.67 5.14 -15.49
C PHE A 225 1.69 6.04 -14.77
N SER A 226 0.40 5.71 -14.76
CA SER A 226 -0.60 6.45 -13.96
C SER A 226 -0.20 6.46 -12.48
N PRO A 227 -0.74 7.36 -11.63
CA PRO A 227 -0.36 7.43 -10.23
C PRO A 227 -0.49 6.10 -9.49
N GLU A 228 -1.53 5.31 -9.77
CA GLU A 228 -1.71 3.98 -9.19
C GLU A 228 -0.59 3.01 -9.63
N MET A 229 -0.19 3.07 -10.89
CA MET A 229 0.88 2.20 -11.43
C MET A 229 2.26 2.68 -10.99
N ALA A 230 2.47 3.99 -10.92
CA ALA A 230 3.67 4.61 -10.36
C ALA A 230 3.88 4.21 -8.89
N SER A 231 2.81 4.22 -8.09
CA SER A 231 2.84 3.75 -6.70
C SER A 231 3.30 2.28 -6.61
N SER A 232 2.81 1.40 -7.50
CA SER A 232 3.25 0.00 -7.58
C SER A 232 4.73 -0.14 -7.94
N LEU A 233 5.23 0.71 -8.85
CA LEU A 233 6.64 0.73 -9.23
C LEU A 233 7.54 1.16 -8.06
N ILE A 234 7.16 2.22 -7.33
CA ILE A 234 7.86 2.66 -6.13
C ILE A 234 7.76 1.59 -5.03
N GLY A 235 6.65 0.87 -4.91
CA GLY A 235 6.52 -0.29 -4.02
C GLY A 235 7.58 -1.37 -4.28
N SER A 236 7.91 -1.62 -5.55
CA SER A 236 9.01 -2.55 -5.92
C SER A 236 10.38 -2.04 -5.48
N PHE A 237 10.64 -0.73 -5.61
CA PHE A 237 11.84 -0.09 -5.07
C PHE A 237 11.94 -0.24 -3.56
N LEU A 238 10.89 0.07 -2.80
CA LEU A 238 10.85 -0.05 -1.34
C LEU A 238 11.09 -1.50 -0.89
N SER A 239 10.54 -2.47 -1.62
CA SER A 239 10.78 -3.89 -1.37
C SER A 239 12.25 -4.27 -1.56
N ALA A 240 12.92 -3.72 -2.58
CA ALA A 240 14.33 -3.98 -2.85
C ALA A 240 15.28 -3.39 -1.80
N ILE A 241 14.91 -2.29 -1.13
CA ILE A 241 15.68 -1.67 -0.04
C ILE A 241 15.26 -2.14 1.36
N SER A 242 14.32 -3.10 1.46
CA SER A 242 13.87 -3.64 2.74
C SER A 242 14.99 -4.43 3.44
N GLY A 243 15.01 -4.38 4.77
CA GLY A 243 15.98 -5.11 5.57
C GLY A 243 16.10 -6.59 5.19
N PRO A 244 14.99 -7.35 5.08
CA PRO A 244 15.02 -8.74 4.62
C PRO A 244 15.66 -8.95 3.24
N ALA A 245 15.41 -8.07 2.28
CA ALA A 245 16.02 -8.18 0.95
C ALA A 245 17.54 -7.94 0.99
N ILE A 246 17.99 -6.99 1.82
CA ILE A 246 19.40 -6.61 1.92
C ILE A 246 20.19 -7.67 2.68
N TYR A 247 19.79 -8.10 3.90
CA TYR A 247 20.60 -9.05 4.66
C TYR A 247 20.60 -10.47 4.03
N LYS A 248 19.54 -10.84 3.31
CA LYS A 248 19.51 -12.10 2.53
C LYS A 248 20.25 -12.02 1.21
N LYS A 249 20.82 -10.86 0.88
CA LYS A 249 21.48 -10.59 -0.41
C LYS A 249 20.57 -10.89 -1.61
N SER A 250 19.28 -10.61 -1.48
CA SER A 250 18.25 -10.84 -2.48
C SER A 250 17.69 -9.55 -3.07
N SER A 251 18.58 -8.58 -3.35
CA SER A 251 18.21 -7.28 -3.90
C SER A 251 19.21 -6.82 -4.96
N PHE A 252 18.69 -6.27 -6.07
CA PHE A 252 19.52 -5.60 -7.08
C PHE A 252 20.08 -4.25 -6.58
N LEU A 253 19.61 -3.77 -5.42
CA LEU A 253 20.11 -2.56 -4.75
C LEU A 253 21.08 -2.87 -3.59
N LEU A 254 21.59 -4.11 -3.53
CA LEU A 254 22.67 -4.45 -2.61
C LEU A 254 23.89 -3.57 -2.87
N GLU A 255 24.50 -3.04 -1.80
CA GLU A 255 25.69 -2.16 -1.87
C GLU A 255 25.48 -0.83 -2.63
N LYS A 256 24.20 -0.44 -2.86
CA LYS A 256 23.87 0.83 -3.53
C LYS A 256 23.65 2.01 -2.57
N LEU A 257 23.86 1.82 -1.27
CA LEU A 257 23.77 2.91 -0.30
C LEU A 257 24.76 4.01 -0.66
N ASN A 258 24.30 5.28 -0.59
CA ASN A 258 25.04 6.48 -1.00
C ASN A 258 25.40 6.55 -2.50
N GLN A 259 24.77 5.72 -3.34
CA GLN A 259 24.90 5.82 -4.79
C GLN A 259 23.67 6.44 -5.42
N ARG A 260 23.86 7.13 -6.54
CA ARG A 260 22.76 7.66 -7.35
C ARG A 260 22.10 6.54 -8.12
N ILE A 261 20.80 6.36 -7.91
CA ILE A 261 19.95 5.35 -8.56
C ILE A 261 18.72 5.94 -9.24
N PHE A 262 18.50 7.24 -9.03
CA PHE A 262 17.47 8.03 -9.69
C PHE A 262 18.08 9.32 -10.28
N PRO A 263 17.42 10.00 -11.20
CA PRO A 263 17.77 11.36 -11.61
C PRO A 263 17.87 12.32 -10.41
N GLU A 264 18.68 13.36 -10.54
CA GLU A 264 18.98 14.29 -9.44
C GLU A 264 17.75 15.02 -8.87
N PHE A 265 16.75 15.27 -9.69
CA PHE A 265 15.52 15.95 -9.26
C PHE A 265 14.61 15.07 -8.40
N ILE A 266 14.86 13.75 -8.29
CA ILE A 266 14.01 12.83 -7.54
C ILE A 266 14.32 12.86 -6.06
N ASN A 267 13.26 13.08 -5.26
CA ASN A 267 13.29 12.97 -3.81
C ASN A 267 12.15 12.06 -3.35
N ILE A 268 12.47 11.09 -2.50
CA ILE A 268 11.50 10.17 -1.89
C ILE A 268 11.65 10.23 -0.38
N LYS A 269 10.58 10.58 0.31
CA LYS A 269 10.54 10.75 1.76
C LYS A 269 9.57 9.79 2.41
N GLU A 270 9.91 9.30 3.58
CA GLU A 270 8.96 8.66 4.48
C GLU A 270 8.46 9.68 5.51
N LYS A 271 7.12 9.87 5.55
CA LYS A 271 6.42 10.82 6.44
C LYS A 271 5.45 10.05 7.34
N PRO A 272 5.92 9.41 8.42
CA PRO A 272 5.13 8.47 9.23
C PRO A 272 3.99 9.13 10.00
N HIS A 273 4.04 10.44 10.24
CA HIS A 273 3.05 11.18 11.03
C HIS A 273 2.23 12.16 10.18
N LEU A 274 2.04 11.83 8.91
CA LEU A 274 1.22 12.61 8.01
C LEU A 274 -0.25 12.55 8.47
N ALA A 275 -0.87 13.69 8.76
CA ALA A 275 -2.29 13.76 9.08
C ALA A 275 -3.12 13.18 7.91
N ASP A 276 -4.18 12.44 8.22
CA ASP A 276 -5.02 11.71 7.25
C ASP A 276 -4.28 10.69 6.37
N GLY A 277 -3.01 10.40 6.68
CA GLY A 277 -2.23 9.42 5.93
C GLY A 277 -2.72 8.00 6.18
N SER A 278 -2.96 7.22 5.10
CA SER A 278 -3.38 5.83 5.21
C SER A 278 -2.33 4.94 5.88
N GLY A 279 -1.03 5.26 5.72
CA GLY A 279 0.11 4.58 6.35
C GLY A 279 0.60 5.20 7.66
N THR A 280 -0.10 6.18 8.23
CA THR A 280 0.35 6.87 9.45
C THR A 280 0.34 5.96 10.65
N LYS A 281 1.51 5.84 11.31
CA LYS A 281 1.73 5.02 12.51
C LYS A 281 2.81 5.65 13.39
N PRO A 282 2.65 5.64 14.73
CA PRO A 282 3.64 6.23 15.65
C PRO A 282 4.84 5.31 15.92
N TYR A 283 4.68 4.01 15.69
CA TYR A 283 5.69 2.98 15.88
C TYR A 283 5.50 1.83 14.88
N ASP A 284 6.53 1.06 14.67
CA ASP A 284 6.51 -0.14 13.83
C ASP A 284 6.06 -1.41 14.60
N CYS A 285 6.10 -2.57 13.96
CA CYS A 285 5.67 -3.83 14.58
C CYS A 285 6.57 -4.31 15.73
N ASP A 286 7.79 -3.80 15.83
CA ASP A 286 8.72 -4.08 16.92
C ASP A 286 8.57 -3.08 18.11
N GLY A 287 7.76 -2.04 17.95
CA GLY A 287 7.58 -0.96 18.93
C GLY A 287 8.65 0.13 18.83
N VAL A 288 9.39 0.18 17.74
CA VAL A 288 10.35 1.25 17.45
C VAL A 288 9.61 2.46 16.89
N LEU A 289 9.96 3.67 17.37
CA LEU A 289 9.41 4.92 16.86
C LEU A 289 9.66 5.05 15.36
N THR A 290 8.60 5.34 14.62
CA THR A 290 8.71 5.76 13.23
C THR A 290 9.17 7.22 13.17
N ILE A 291 10.11 7.51 12.30
CA ILE A 291 10.69 8.84 12.12
C ILE A 291 10.67 9.25 10.66
N GLU A 292 10.50 10.54 10.42
CA GLU A 292 10.64 11.08 9.07
C GLU A 292 12.08 10.91 8.57
N LYS A 293 12.23 10.51 7.30
CA LYS A 293 13.55 10.29 6.69
C LYS A 293 13.52 10.50 5.17
N ASP A 294 14.61 10.98 4.65
CA ASP A 294 14.88 11.03 3.22
C ASP A 294 15.43 9.66 2.77
N ILE A 295 14.62 8.90 2.05
CA ILE A 295 15.02 7.61 1.48
C ILE A 295 15.89 7.86 0.24
N ILE A 296 15.41 8.72 -0.65
CA ILE A 296 16.15 9.25 -1.80
C ILE A 296 16.23 10.76 -1.64
N GLN A 297 17.43 11.29 -1.76
CA GLN A 297 17.69 12.73 -1.81
C GLN A 297 18.57 13.03 -3.02
N ASN A 298 18.10 13.92 -3.88
CA ASN A 298 18.79 14.29 -5.12
C ASN A 298 19.24 13.04 -5.92
N GLY A 299 18.34 12.08 -6.07
CA GLY A 299 18.58 10.83 -6.79
C GLY A 299 19.44 9.79 -6.05
N THR A 300 19.99 10.12 -4.88
CA THR A 300 20.91 9.27 -4.12
C THR A 300 20.17 8.47 -3.05
N LEU A 301 20.46 7.16 -2.93
CA LEU A 301 19.92 6.29 -1.89
C LEU A 301 20.61 6.55 -0.54
N ASN A 302 19.88 7.16 0.41
CA ASN A 302 20.45 7.55 1.70
C ASN A 302 20.31 6.49 2.78
N THR A 303 19.30 5.62 2.69
CA THR A 303 19.05 4.62 3.75
C THR A 303 18.34 3.39 3.22
N TYR A 304 18.60 2.25 3.85
CA TYR A 304 17.73 1.07 3.75
C TYR A 304 16.61 1.15 4.79
N LEU A 305 15.56 0.36 4.60
CA LEU A 305 14.41 0.30 5.50
C LEU A 305 14.57 -0.91 6.44
N LEU A 306 15.07 -0.66 7.66
CA LEU A 306 15.52 -1.67 8.59
C LEU A 306 14.62 -1.77 9.83
N ASP A 307 14.14 -2.98 10.12
CA ASP A 307 13.57 -3.35 11.42
C ASP A 307 14.68 -3.67 12.45
N THR A 308 14.28 -4.04 13.65
CA THR A 308 15.23 -4.39 14.73
C THR A 308 16.14 -5.55 14.35
N TYR A 309 15.59 -6.59 13.72
CA TYR A 309 16.35 -7.78 13.35
C TYR A 309 17.33 -7.51 12.21
N SER A 310 16.87 -6.92 11.13
CA SER A 310 17.71 -6.63 9.96
C SER A 310 18.81 -5.62 10.25
N SER A 311 18.53 -4.64 11.11
CA SER A 311 19.54 -3.66 11.55
C SER A 311 20.71 -4.33 12.26
N ARG A 312 20.44 -5.31 13.15
CA ARG A 312 21.47 -6.09 13.84
C ARG A 312 22.24 -7.00 12.87
N LYS A 313 21.52 -7.72 11.98
CA LYS A 313 22.16 -8.57 10.95
C LYS A 313 23.13 -7.80 10.06
N LEU A 314 22.81 -6.55 9.76
CA LEU A 314 23.61 -5.67 8.90
C LEU A 314 24.62 -4.80 9.69
N ASN A 315 24.60 -4.87 11.02
CA ASN A 315 25.35 -3.96 11.89
C ASN A 315 25.12 -2.48 11.52
N MET A 316 23.85 -2.11 11.31
CA MET A 316 23.41 -0.77 10.94
C MET A 316 22.37 -0.25 11.96
N LYS A 317 22.13 1.06 11.96
CA LYS A 317 21.11 1.66 12.82
C LYS A 317 19.69 1.22 12.37
N CYS A 318 18.85 0.81 13.32
CA CYS A 318 17.45 0.55 13.07
C CYS A 318 16.74 1.83 12.60
N THR A 319 15.91 1.72 11.57
CA THR A 319 15.21 2.86 10.97
C THR A 319 13.73 2.90 11.31
N GLY A 320 13.24 2.00 12.20
CA GLY A 320 11.83 1.92 12.57
C GLY A 320 10.94 1.44 11.42
N ASN A 321 11.47 0.55 10.59
CA ASN A 321 10.77 0.06 9.41
C ASN A 321 10.42 -1.43 9.49
N GLY A 322 10.01 -1.91 10.65
CA GLY A 322 9.21 -3.13 10.73
C GLY A 322 7.86 -2.98 9.99
N VAL A 323 7.53 -1.77 9.55
CA VAL A 323 6.42 -1.44 8.65
C VAL A 323 6.78 -0.21 7.81
N ILE A 324 6.35 -0.18 6.56
CA ILE A 324 6.43 1.02 5.70
C ILE A 324 5.24 1.92 6.03
N THR A 325 5.51 3.21 6.25
CA THR A 325 4.49 4.22 6.56
C THR A 325 4.09 5.00 5.30
N ASN A 326 3.88 6.32 5.38
CA ASN A 326 3.56 7.11 4.21
C ASN A 326 4.83 7.48 3.45
N ILE A 327 4.89 7.12 2.19
CA ILE A 327 5.96 7.46 1.26
C ILE A 327 5.46 8.57 0.33
N THR A 328 6.24 9.60 0.14
CA THR A 328 5.94 10.68 -0.81
C THR A 328 7.10 10.83 -1.78
N MET A 329 6.80 10.75 -3.05
CA MET A 329 7.72 11.11 -4.13
C MET A 329 7.28 12.49 -4.64
N GLU A 330 8.07 13.51 -4.33
CA GLU A 330 7.72 14.90 -4.65
C GLU A 330 7.90 15.18 -6.15
N PRO A 331 7.03 16.00 -6.77
CA PRO A 331 7.14 16.33 -8.18
C PRO A 331 8.35 17.21 -8.43
N ASP A 332 8.90 17.13 -9.62
CA ASP A 332 9.85 18.12 -10.13
C ASP A 332 9.12 19.44 -10.40
N LEU A 333 9.73 20.55 -10.05
CA LEU A 333 9.13 21.87 -10.26
C LEU A 333 9.97 22.69 -11.26
N PRO A 334 9.33 23.29 -12.29
CA PRO A 334 7.90 23.25 -12.63
C PRO A 334 7.50 21.91 -13.27
N CYS A 335 6.49 21.22 -12.69
CA CYS A 335 5.97 19.98 -13.27
C CYS A 335 4.88 20.27 -14.31
N PRO A 336 4.78 19.48 -15.40
CA PRO A 336 3.68 19.58 -16.34
C PRO A 336 2.35 19.27 -15.66
N SER A 337 1.32 20.04 -15.96
CA SER A 337 -0.04 19.77 -15.47
C SER A 337 -0.62 18.45 -16.04
N ASN A 338 -0.12 18.05 -17.22
CA ASN A 338 -0.53 16.84 -17.91
C ASN A 338 0.67 16.26 -18.69
N LEU A 339 1.20 15.13 -18.24
CA LEU A 339 2.32 14.47 -18.91
C LEU A 339 1.96 13.95 -20.31
N ILE A 340 0.69 13.63 -20.57
CA ILE A 340 0.23 13.17 -21.88
C ILE A 340 0.53 14.21 -22.96
N GLU A 341 0.28 15.48 -22.66
CA GLU A 341 0.48 16.59 -23.61
C GLU A 341 1.96 16.82 -23.98
N THR A 342 2.89 16.27 -23.20
CA THR A 342 4.33 16.39 -23.47
C THR A 342 4.86 15.34 -24.45
N LEU A 343 4.06 14.34 -24.85
CA LEU A 343 4.48 13.23 -25.70
C LEU A 343 3.92 13.33 -27.12
N GLU A 344 4.78 13.25 -28.11
CA GLU A 344 4.36 13.06 -29.50
C GLU A 344 3.89 11.61 -29.75
N ASP A 345 4.57 10.63 -29.15
CA ASP A 345 4.27 9.20 -29.24
C ASP A 345 4.65 8.50 -27.94
N GLY A 346 3.76 7.63 -27.43
CA GLY A 346 4.02 6.92 -26.20
C GLY A 346 2.81 6.11 -25.75
N ILE A 347 2.91 5.55 -24.53
CA ILE A 347 1.83 4.76 -23.95
C ILE A 347 1.60 5.22 -22.51
N LEU A 348 0.33 5.44 -22.16
CA LEU A 348 -0.13 5.58 -20.77
C LEU A 348 -0.53 4.20 -20.23
N ILE A 349 0.12 3.71 -19.21
CA ILE A 349 -0.23 2.47 -18.51
C ILE A 349 -1.12 2.79 -17.32
N THR A 350 -2.31 2.18 -17.28
CA THR A 350 -3.32 2.39 -16.22
C THR A 350 -3.65 1.13 -15.44
N GLU A 351 -3.19 -0.04 -15.93
CA GLU A 351 -3.33 -1.31 -15.24
C GLU A 351 -2.11 -2.21 -15.50
N MET A 352 -1.70 -2.94 -14.47
CA MET A 352 -0.62 -3.93 -14.54
C MET A 352 -1.12 -5.26 -14.01
N MET A 353 -0.90 -6.33 -14.74
CA MET A 353 -1.34 -7.68 -14.43
C MET A 353 -0.19 -8.56 -13.95
N GLY A 354 -0.49 -9.48 -13.03
CA GLY A 354 0.46 -10.45 -12.52
C GLY A 354 1.57 -9.85 -11.63
N SER A 355 2.48 -10.71 -11.19
CA SER A 355 3.67 -10.39 -10.39
C SER A 355 4.92 -10.61 -11.25
N GLY A 356 5.48 -9.56 -11.83
CA GLY A 356 6.60 -9.69 -12.77
C GLY A 356 7.78 -8.79 -12.44
N ALA A 357 7.90 -8.35 -11.18
CA ALA A 357 9.06 -7.62 -10.67
C ALA A 357 9.95 -8.57 -9.88
N ASN A 358 11.14 -8.85 -10.37
CA ASN A 358 12.15 -9.63 -9.66
C ASN A 358 13.09 -8.70 -8.90
N ILE A 359 12.91 -8.57 -7.59
CA ILE A 359 13.76 -7.68 -6.77
C ILE A 359 15.19 -8.18 -6.58
N LEU A 360 15.52 -9.43 -6.91
CA LEU A 360 16.88 -9.94 -6.86
C LEU A 360 17.72 -9.43 -8.04
N THR A 361 17.17 -9.49 -9.26
CA THR A 361 17.88 -9.13 -10.50
C THR A 361 17.51 -7.75 -11.04
N GLY A 362 16.38 -7.21 -10.59
CA GLY A 362 15.77 -6.00 -11.14
C GLY A 362 14.95 -6.23 -12.40
N ASP A 363 14.83 -7.45 -12.89
CA ASP A 363 14.06 -7.73 -14.10
C ASP A 363 12.58 -7.45 -13.89
N TYR A 364 11.99 -6.79 -14.87
CA TYR A 364 10.61 -6.35 -14.85
C TYR A 364 9.89 -6.77 -16.13
N SER A 365 8.85 -7.58 -15.99
CA SER A 365 8.02 -8.03 -17.11
C SER A 365 6.60 -8.28 -16.63
N ARG A 366 5.66 -7.39 -16.99
CA ARG A 366 4.26 -7.47 -16.56
C ARG A 366 3.31 -7.23 -17.70
N GLY A 367 2.26 -8.05 -17.78
CA GLY A 367 1.11 -7.75 -18.62
C GLY A 367 0.51 -6.41 -18.21
N ALA A 368 -0.01 -5.66 -19.18
CA ALA A 368 -0.54 -4.32 -18.93
C ALA A 368 -1.74 -4.00 -19.84
N PHE A 369 -2.49 -3.03 -19.38
CA PHE A 369 -3.49 -2.32 -20.16
C PHE A 369 -3.18 -0.81 -20.11
N GLY A 370 -3.48 -0.13 -21.19
CA GLY A 370 -3.22 1.30 -21.26
C GLY A 370 -3.82 1.99 -22.49
N TYR A 371 -3.24 3.12 -22.84
CA TYR A 371 -3.72 3.95 -23.95
C TYR A 371 -2.55 4.39 -24.81
N LEU A 372 -2.70 4.27 -26.13
CA LEU A 372 -1.74 4.84 -27.09
C LEU A 372 -1.87 6.37 -27.07
N ILE A 373 -0.73 7.04 -26.96
CA ILE A 373 -0.63 8.48 -27.05
C ILE A 373 -0.06 8.85 -28.42
N LYS A 374 -0.71 9.80 -29.09
CA LYS A 374 -0.23 10.45 -30.34
C LYS A 374 -0.47 11.96 -30.26
N ASN A 375 0.56 12.72 -30.59
CA ASN A 375 0.49 14.19 -30.65
C ASN A 375 -0.13 14.82 -29.39
N GLY A 376 0.30 14.36 -28.20
CA GLY A 376 -0.18 14.88 -26.91
C GLY A 376 -1.60 14.47 -26.53
N LYS A 377 -2.19 13.45 -27.17
CA LYS A 377 -3.56 13.01 -26.91
C LYS A 377 -3.67 11.49 -26.87
N ILE A 378 -4.63 10.99 -26.08
CA ILE A 378 -5.02 9.59 -26.11
C ILE A 378 -5.69 9.31 -27.47
N GLU A 379 -5.17 8.34 -28.20
CA GLU A 379 -5.69 7.92 -29.52
C GLU A 379 -6.70 6.79 -29.36
N HIS A 380 -6.32 5.70 -28.69
CA HIS A 380 -7.20 4.55 -28.41
C HIS A 380 -6.65 3.70 -27.25
N PRO A 381 -7.50 2.89 -26.59
CA PRO A 381 -7.04 1.92 -25.59
C PRO A 381 -6.24 0.79 -26.25
N VAL A 382 -5.25 0.25 -25.51
CA VAL A 382 -4.40 -0.85 -25.93
C VAL A 382 -4.41 -1.97 -24.90
N THR A 383 -4.48 -3.20 -25.36
CA THR A 383 -4.54 -4.42 -24.54
C THR A 383 -3.55 -5.48 -25.05
N GLU A 384 -3.39 -6.56 -24.28
CA GLU A 384 -2.47 -7.68 -24.60
C GLU A 384 -1.02 -7.20 -24.79
N ILE A 385 -0.62 -6.22 -24.01
CA ILE A 385 0.74 -5.69 -24.00
C ILE A 385 1.50 -6.14 -22.77
N THR A 386 2.82 -6.20 -22.90
CA THR A 386 3.74 -6.49 -21.81
C THR A 386 4.74 -5.34 -21.66
N VAL A 387 4.84 -4.77 -20.47
CA VAL A 387 5.89 -3.81 -20.12
C VAL A 387 7.12 -4.59 -19.69
N ALA A 388 8.22 -4.49 -20.41
CA ALA A 388 9.46 -5.21 -20.16
C ALA A 388 10.64 -4.27 -20.04
N SER A 389 11.41 -4.39 -18.94
CA SER A 389 12.61 -3.59 -18.68
C SER A 389 13.42 -4.18 -17.50
N ASN A 390 14.34 -3.40 -16.96
CA ASN A 390 14.98 -3.65 -15.68
C ASN A 390 14.70 -2.47 -14.74
N LEU A 391 14.32 -2.73 -13.49
CA LEU A 391 13.91 -1.71 -12.51
C LEU A 391 14.97 -0.62 -12.32
N LEU A 392 16.26 -0.97 -12.25
CA LEU A 392 17.32 0.04 -12.09
C LEU A 392 17.35 0.99 -13.30
N LYS A 393 17.29 0.44 -14.51
CA LYS A 393 17.22 1.24 -15.75
C LYS A 393 15.95 2.09 -15.80
N MET A 394 14.81 1.55 -15.34
CA MET A 394 13.56 2.31 -15.26
C MET A 394 13.71 3.51 -14.33
N PHE A 395 14.30 3.32 -13.14
CA PHE A 395 14.51 4.40 -12.18
C PHE A 395 15.48 5.47 -12.72
N GLU A 396 16.58 5.07 -13.34
CA GLU A 396 17.56 5.98 -13.94
C GLU A 396 16.99 6.79 -15.12
N ASN A 397 15.98 6.25 -15.82
CA ASN A 397 15.37 6.87 -17.01
C ASN A 397 14.05 7.60 -16.71
N ILE A 398 13.72 7.89 -15.47
CA ILE A 398 12.59 8.76 -15.13
C ILE A 398 12.88 10.17 -15.67
N LYS A 399 11.94 10.71 -16.45
CA LYS A 399 12.05 12.02 -17.08
C LYS A 399 11.24 13.10 -16.39
N SER A 400 10.11 12.74 -15.81
CA SER A 400 9.23 13.69 -15.12
C SER A 400 8.25 12.98 -14.19
N ILE A 401 7.74 13.71 -13.20
CA ILE A 401 6.67 13.32 -12.31
C ILE A 401 5.54 14.33 -12.45
N GLY A 402 4.31 13.84 -12.63
CA GLY A 402 3.11 14.68 -12.69
C GLY A 402 2.70 15.21 -11.31
N ASN A 403 1.78 16.17 -11.32
CA ASN A 403 1.18 16.73 -10.10
C ASN A 403 -0.19 16.10 -9.75
N ASP A 404 -0.56 15.03 -10.45
CA ASP A 404 -1.82 14.29 -10.34
C ASP A 404 -1.76 13.20 -9.26
N PHE A 405 -1.43 13.56 -8.03
CA PHE A 405 -1.19 12.61 -6.93
C PHE A 405 -2.39 11.74 -6.58
N ASP A 406 -2.15 10.44 -6.44
CA ASP A 406 -3.07 9.54 -5.77
C ASP A 406 -2.86 9.58 -4.24
N LEU A 407 -3.84 10.14 -3.52
CA LEU A 407 -3.79 10.28 -2.06
C LEU A 407 -4.47 9.14 -1.31
N ARG A 408 -5.06 8.18 -2.01
CA ARG A 408 -5.80 7.05 -1.40
C ARG A 408 -4.88 6.03 -0.72
N ASN A 409 -3.63 5.96 -1.16
CA ASN A 409 -2.63 4.99 -0.72
C ASN A 409 -1.55 5.61 0.17
N ASN A 410 -0.77 4.76 0.81
CA ASN A 410 0.38 5.18 1.61
C ASN A 410 1.62 5.54 0.75
N ILE A 411 1.67 5.15 -0.52
CA ILE A 411 2.70 5.59 -1.48
C ILE A 411 2.06 6.65 -2.37
N ARG A 412 2.45 7.89 -2.18
CA ARG A 412 1.88 9.07 -2.82
C ARG A 412 2.85 9.60 -3.85
N THR A 413 2.48 9.45 -5.11
CA THR A 413 3.21 9.97 -6.27
C THR A 413 2.22 10.40 -7.33
N GLY A 414 2.61 11.32 -8.20
CA GLY A 414 1.92 11.58 -9.46
C GLY A 414 2.27 10.54 -10.52
N SER A 415 1.72 10.69 -11.71
CA SER A 415 2.14 9.92 -12.88
C SER A 415 3.64 10.04 -13.09
N ILE A 416 4.29 8.97 -13.54
CA ILE A 416 5.74 8.94 -13.81
C ILE A 416 5.96 8.68 -15.30
N LEU A 417 6.68 9.59 -15.96
CA LEU A 417 7.17 9.41 -17.32
C LEU A 417 8.55 8.74 -17.28
N ILE A 418 8.66 7.59 -17.94
CA ILE A 418 9.92 6.86 -18.11
C ILE A 418 10.20 6.69 -19.59
N ASP A 419 11.43 7.01 -19.99
CA ASP A 419 11.86 6.87 -21.37
C ASP A 419 12.36 5.44 -21.65
N ASN A 420 12.27 5.06 -22.93
CA ASN A 420 12.91 3.88 -23.48
C ASN A 420 12.48 2.52 -22.85
N ILE A 421 11.17 2.34 -22.69
CA ILE A 421 10.58 1.09 -22.20
C ILE A 421 10.18 0.20 -23.38
N THR A 422 10.50 -1.09 -23.30
CA THR A 422 10.03 -2.08 -24.27
C THR A 422 8.59 -2.47 -23.95
N ILE A 423 7.71 -2.23 -24.91
CA ILE A 423 6.33 -2.72 -24.88
C ILE A 423 6.26 -3.90 -25.85
N GLY A 424 6.13 -5.11 -25.29
CA GLY A 424 5.80 -6.30 -26.06
C GLY A 424 4.34 -6.28 -26.46
N GLY A 425 4.03 -6.57 -27.70
CA GLY A 425 2.69 -6.68 -28.23
C GLY A 425 2.58 -7.85 -29.19
N THR A 426 1.37 -8.18 -29.55
CA THR A 426 1.06 -9.18 -30.59
C THR A 426 0.99 -8.46 -31.92
N THR A 427 1.76 -8.88 -32.90
CA THR A 427 1.73 -8.32 -34.25
C THR A 427 0.46 -8.68 -35.01
#